data_3adef6701396be2b6e000f98ee77ace2
#
_entry.id   3adef6701396be2b6e000f98ee77ace2
#
_cell.length_a   1.000
_cell.length_b   1.000
_cell.length_c   1.000
_cell.angle_alpha   90.00
_cell.angle_beta   90.00
_cell.angle_gamma   90.00
#
_symmetry.space_group_name_H-M   'P 1'
#
loop_
_entity.id
_entity.type
_entity.pdbx_description
1 polymer ?
#
loop_
_entity_poly.entity_id
_entity_poly.type
_entity_poly.pdbx_seq_one_letter_code
_entity_poly.pdbx_strand_id
1 'polypeptide(L)'
;MTKEKNISIVGPGRMGIGIATALLCCPQPLMIRMVDVKKREKGQEYRALRQAKKEIESNLKLLSQLGELSAEPSQSMSRISFHSGYDEGLRDCSIVFETLPEKPALKQAFVEQIEPSLDRKAIIASATSTIDLATFCKVSTAPDRIVTAHWLNPAFIIPLVEVSVSEKTAPWAKDRMKRFLIEIGKTPITVKDSPGFIVPRIQVAAMNEAVRILEEGIATAEDIDTAIKAGFGFRLAVLGLIEFIDLGGLDILYHASHYLFEKFKQDQYKPMPSIIEKMKKGELGPRTGRGYFDYSGVDAASMFRNRYRAFLELLNLVRHSQTLSFQGGIRKRDK
;
A
#
# COMPACT_ATOMS: atom_id res chain seq x y z
N MET A 1 -11.54 -16.92 13.36
CA MET A 1 -10.30 -17.63 12.97
C MET A 1 -10.30 -17.76 11.45
N THR A 2 -9.22 -17.34 10.80
CA THR A 2 -9.11 -17.47 9.34
C THR A 2 -9.15 -18.95 8.94
N LYS A 3 -9.88 -19.23 7.83
CA LYS A 3 -9.86 -20.56 7.21
C LYS A 3 -8.57 -20.79 6.38
N GLU A 4 -7.81 -19.72 6.17
CA GLU A 4 -6.58 -19.73 5.39
C GLU A 4 -5.45 -20.30 6.23
N LYS A 5 -4.88 -21.41 5.82
CA LYS A 5 -3.77 -22.06 6.54
C LYS A 5 -2.47 -22.02 5.75
N ASN A 6 -2.52 -22.26 4.45
CA ASN A 6 -1.36 -22.39 3.57
C ASN A 6 -1.30 -21.21 2.59
N ILE A 7 -0.29 -20.40 2.73
CA ILE A 7 -0.06 -19.22 1.88
C ILE A 7 1.25 -19.40 1.14
N SER A 8 1.23 -19.23 -0.17
CA SER A 8 2.44 -19.27 -0.99
C SER A 8 2.80 -17.86 -1.47
N ILE A 9 4.09 -17.54 -1.44
CA ILE A 9 4.64 -16.27 -1.93
C ILE A 9 5.68 -16.61 -3.00
N VAL A 10 5.39 -16.23 -4.24
CA VAL A 10 6.26 -16.52 -5.38
C VAL A 10 7.08 -15.28 -5.73
N GLY A 11 8.38 -15.38 -5.51
CA GLY A 11 9.35 -14.31 -5.69
C GLY A 11 10.01 -13.89 -4.37
N PRO A 12 11.25 -14.36 -4.08
CA PRO A 12 11.98 -14.04 -2.85
C PRO A 12 12.68 -12.66 -2.93
N GLY A 13 11.99 -11.68 -3.52
CA GLY A 13 12.43 -10.29 -3.61
C GLY A 13 11.95 -9.46 -2.42
N ARG A 14 12.27 -8.15 -2.44
CA ARG A 14 11.91 -7.19 -1.38
C ARG A 14 10.45 -7.27 -0.96
N MET A 15 9.52 -7.31 -1.93
CA MET A 15 8.08 -7.37 -1.61
C MET A 15 7.69 -8.72 -1.03
N GLY A 16 8.16 -9.83 -1.61
CA GLY A 16 7.88 -11.17 -1.06
C GLY A 16 8.42 -11.35 0.35
N ILE A 17 9.64 -10.87 0.64
CA ILE A 17 10.24 -10.86 1.98
C ILE A 17 9.36 -10.03 2.94
N GLY A 18 8.94 -8.84 2.52
CA GLY A 18 8.07 -7.97 3.32
C GLY A 18 6.72 -8.60 3.65
N ILE A 19 6.07 -9.22 2.66
CA ILE A 19 4.80 -9.94 2.86
C ILE A 19 5.00 -11.14 3.78
N ALA A 20 6.05 -11.96 3.58
CA ALA A 20 6.36 -13.08 4.45
C ALA A 20 6.56 -12.63 5.90
N THR A 21 7.34 -11.56 6.11
CA THR A 21 7.53 -10.98 7.46
C THR A 21 6.20 -10.55 8.07
N ALA A 22 5.33 -9.84 7.32
CA ALA A 22 4.02 -9.42 7.80
C ALA A 22 3.14 -10.60 8.23
N LEU A 23 3.12 -11.67 7.42
CA LEU A 23 2.36 -12.90 7.74
C LEU A 23 2.93 -13.64 8.95
N LEU A 24 4.24 -13.61 9.16
CA LEU A 24 4.89 -14.23 10.31
C LEU A 24 4.69 -13.45 11.61
N CYS A 25 4.43 -12.15 11.55
CA CYS A 25 4.06 -11.33 12.71
C CYS A 25 2.60 -11.56 13.14
N CYS A 26 1.77 -12.09 12.25
CA CYS A 26 0.39 -12.38 12.56
C CYS A 26 0.29 -13.51 13.62
N PRO A 27 -0.56 -13.37 14.65
CA PRO A 27 -0.77 -14.42 15.66
C PRO A 27 -1.48 -15.66 15.10
N GLN A 28 -2.05 -15.59 13.92
CA GLN A 28 -2.72 -16.71 13.27
C GLN A 28 -1.70 -17.81 12.87
N PRO A 29 -2.05 -19.10 13.00
CA PRO A 29 -1.15 -20.22 12.67
C PRO A 29 -1.05 -20.47 11.15
N LEU A 30 -0.57 -19.46 10.41
CA LEU A 30 -0.37 -19.55 8.96
C LEU A 30 0.91 -20.34 8.66
N MET A 31 0.82 -21.24 7.68
CA MET A 31 1.97 -21.90 7.08
C MET A 31 2.34 -21.19 5.78
N ILE A 32 3.56 -20.73 5.69
CA ILE A 32 4.03 -19.90 4.57
C ILE A 32 5.03 -20.69 3.74
N ARG A 33 4.92 -20.56 2.43
CA ARG A 33 5.90 -21.11 1.49
C ARG A 33 6.47 -20.00 0.66
N MET A 34 7.76 -19.75 0.79
CA MET A 34 8.51 -18.83 -0.08
C MET A 34 9.05 -19.61 -1.27
N VAL A 35 8.70 -19.20 -2.47
CA VAL A 35 8.99 -19.94 -3.70
C VAL A 35 9.89 -19.10 -4.63
N ASP A 36 11.02 -19.66 -5.05
CA ASP A 36 11.86 -19.10 -6.12
C ASP A 36 11.71 -19.96 -7.39
N VAL A 37 11.27 -19.35 -8.46
CA VAL A 37 11.03 -20.03 -9.75
C VAL A 37 12.04 -19.63 -10.83
N LYS A 38 12.98 -18.76 -10.47
CA LYS A 38 14.03 -18.36 -11.42
C LYS A 38 14.98 -19.53 -11.65
N LYS A 39 15.09 -19.96 -12.92
CA LYS A 39 16.15 -20.91 -13.32
C LYS A 39 17.52 -20.33 -12.98
N ARG A 40 18.29 -21.10 -12.22
CA ARG A 40 19.64 -20.73 -11.77
C ARG A 40 20.65 -21.79 -12.18
N GLU A 41 21.92 -21.44 -12.16
CA GLU A 41 23.02 -22.37 -12.37
C GLU A 41 23.00 -23.46 -11.29
N LYS A 42 23.52 -24.63 -11.63
CA LYS A 42 23.64 -25.78 -10.72
C LYS A 42 24.37 -25.39 -9.42
N GLY A 43 23.77 -25.69 -8.29
CA GLY A 43 24.27 -25.34 -6.96
C GLY A 43 23.90 -23.93 -6.46
N GLN A 44 23.22 -23.13 -7.28
CA GLN A 44 22.73 -21.81 -6.90
C GLN A 44 21.22 -21.71 -6.75
N GLU A 45 20.50 -22.81 -6.83
CA GLU A 45 19.03 -22.90 -6.83
C GLU A 45 18.41 -22.21 -5.60
N TYR A 46 19.06 -22.35 -4.45
CA TYR A 46 18.59 -21.80 -3.18
C TYR A 46 19.25 -20.47 -2.77
N ARG A 47 20.06 -19.85 -3.63
CA ARG A 47 20.80 -18.61 -3.26
C ARG A 47 19.86 -17.48 -2.82
N ALA A 48 18.83 -17.19 -3.61
CA ALA A 48 17.90 -16.13 -3.29
C ALA A 48 17.01 -16.48 -2.08
N LEU A 49 16.62 -17.74 -1.94
CA LEU A 49 15.85 -18.22 -0.80
C LEU A 49 16.67 -18.14 0.51
N ARG A 50 17.97 -18.48 0.47
CA ARG A 50 18.86 -18.28 1.63
C ARG A 50 19.01 -16.82 2.01
N GLN A 51 19.09 -15.92 1.01
CA GLN A 51 19.13 -14.49 1.28
C GLN A 51 17.80 -14.00 1.88
N ALA A 52 16.67 -14.38 1.29
CA ALA A 52 15.34 -14.05 1.79
C ALA A 52 15.13 -14.54 3.23
N LYS A 53 15.57 -15.76 3.54
CA LYS A 53 15.53 -16.31 4.91
C LYS A 53 16.26 -15.40 5.90
N LYS A 54 17.50 -15.00 5.58
CA LYS A 54 18.30 -14.10 6.44
C LYS A 54 17.64 -12.74 6.66
N GLU A 55 17.05 -12.17 5.60
CA GLU A 55 16.39 -10.88 5.69
C GLU A 55 15.09 -10.96 6.52
N ILE A 56 14.30 -12.03 6.36
CA ILE A 56 13.10 -12.27 7.18
C ILE A 56 13.49 -12.44 8.65
N GLU A 57 14.53 -13.25 8.96
CA GLU A 57 15.05 -13.42 10.31
C GLU A 57 15.51 -12.09 10.91
N SER A 58 16.18 -11.25 10.14
CA SER A 58 16.62 -9.92 10.57
C SER A 58 15.44 -9.00 10.87
N ASN A 59 14.42 -8.99 10.02
CA ASN A 59 13.21 -8.19 10.22
C ASN A 59 12.45 -8.63 11.49
N LEU A 60 12.29 -9.95 11.70
CA LEU A 60 11.63 -10.48 12.89
C LEU A 60 12.41 -10.15 14.19
N LYS A 61 13.74 -10.23 14.16
CA LYS A 61 14.58 -9.80 15.28
C LYS A 61 14.41 -8.32 15.59
N LEU A 62 14.41 -7.47 14.56
CA LEU A 62 14.18 -6.04 14.72
C LEU A 62 12.79 -5.78 15.36
N LEU A 63 11.73 -6.41 14.85
CA LEU A 63 10.38 -6.24 15.39
C LEU A 63 10.28 -6.76 16.84
N SER A 64 10.96 -7.85 17.18
CA SER A 64 11.04 -8.34 18.56
C SER A 64 11.73 -7.33 19.48
N GLN A 65 12.84 -6.75 19.05
CA GLN A 65 13.56 -5.71 19.82
C GLN A 65 12.73 -4.44 20.03
N LEU A 66 11.82 -4.14 19.08
CA LEU A 66 10.91 -3.00 19.17
C LEU A 66 9.61 -3.31 19.93
N GLY A 67 9.43 -4.55 20.41
CA GLY A 67 8.21 -4.96 21.13
C GLY A 67 6.99 -5.22 20.22
N GLU A 68 7.19 -5.31 18.90
CA GLU A 68 6.12 -5.45 17.90
C GLU A 68 5.88 -6.91 17.48
N LEU A 69 6.58 -7.87 18.09
CA LEU A 69 6.42 -9.29 17.82
C LEU A 69 5.99 -10.03 19.08
N SER A 70 4.81 -10.68 19.03
CA SER A 70 4.23 -11.39 20.18
C SER A 70 4.85 -12.76 20.45
N ALA A 71 5.57 -13.34 19.49
CA ALA A 71 6.22 -14.63 19.56
C ALA A 71 7.73 -14.50 19.35
N GLU A 72 8.50 -15.47 19.84
CA GLU A 72 9.94 -15.51 19.56
C GLU A 72 10.22 -15.61 18.06
N PRO A 73 11.24 -14.90 17.53
CA PRO A 73 11.60 -14.93 16.11
C PRO A 73 11.79 -16.35 15.55
N SER A 74 12.39 -17.27 16.33
CA SER A 74 12.58 -18.67 15.96
C SER A 74 11.25 -19.42 15.79
N GLN A 75 10.28 -19.16 16.67
CA GLN A 75 8.95 -19.73 16.58
C GLN A 75 8.19 -19.21 15.35
N SER A 76 8.30 -17.92 15.05
CA SER A 76 7.75 -17.35 13.81
C SER A 76 8.39 -17.98 12.59
N MET A 77 9.71 -18.13 12.57
CA MET A 77 10.45 -18.77 11.47
C MET A 77 10.11 -20.25 11.24
N SER A 78 9.63 -20.97 12.23
CA SER A 78 9.19 -22.38 12.04
C SER A 78 7.95 -22.52 11.15
N ARG A 79 7.22 -21.41 10.92
CA ARG A 79 6.01 -21.37 10.08
C ARG A 79 6.28 -21.11 8.60
N ILE A 80 7.55 -20.94 8.20
CA ILE A 80 7.90 -20.69 6.78
C ILE A 80 8.85 -21.78 6.26
N SER A 81 8.56 -22.25 5.06
CA SER A 81 9.42 -23.14 4.28
C SER A 81 9.83 -22.50 2.95
N PHE A 82 10.92 -22.99 2.36
CA PHE A 82 11.55 -22.38 1.19
C PHE A 82 11.68 -23.43 0.08
N HIS A 83 11.14 -23.14 -1.09
CA HIS A 83 11.02 -24.08 -2.19
C HIS A 83 11.58 -23.51 -3.50
N SER A 84 12.34 -24.33 -4.24
CA SER A 84 12.77 -24.00 -5.61
C SER A 84 11.84 -24.71 -6.59
N GLY A 85 10.84 -23.98 -7.12
CA GLY A 85 9.83 -24.51 -8.04
C GLY A 85 8.43 -24.54 -7.46
N TYR A 86 7.46 -24.81 -8.33
CA TYR A 86 6.03 -24.67 -8.00
C TYR A 86 5.43 -25.87 -7.27
N ASP A 87 5.88 -27.11 -7.57
CA ASP A 87 5.19 -28.34 -7.17
C ASP A 87 4.93 -28.44 -5.66
N GLU A 88 5.97 -28.31 -4.85
CA GLU A 88 5.83 -28.30 -3.39
C GLU A 88 5.46 -26.90 -2.86
N GLY A 89 5.94 -25.86 -3.55
CA GLY A 89 5.73 -24.48 -3.17
C GLY A 89 4.27 -24.04 -3.21
N LEU A 90 3.44 -24.65 -4.05
CA LEU A 90 2.03 -24.30 -4.22
C LEU A 90 1.05 -25.37 -3.74
N ARG A 91 1.55 -26.49 -3.20
CA ARG A 91 0.68 -27.60 -2.75
C ARG A 91 -0.34 -27.11 -1.71
N ASP A 92 -1.63 -27.38 -1.95
CA ASP A 92 -2.75 -27.07 -1.05
C ASP A 92 -2.79 -25.62 -0.57
N CYS A 93 -2.23 -24.67 -1.34
CA CYS A 93 -2.27 -23.27 -0.97
C CYS A 93 -3.67 -22.70 -1.22
N SER A 94 -4.10 -21.84 -0.31
CA SER A 94 -5.38 -21.14 -0.38
C SER A 94 -5.26 -19.74 -1.00
N ILE A 95 -4.08 -19.12 -0.88
CA ILE A 95 -3.73 -17.84 -1.49
C ILE A 95 -2.30 -17.93 -2.01
N VAL A 96 -2.10 -17.49 -3.24
CA VAL A 96 -0.77 -17.32 -3.84
C VAL A 96 -0.53 -15.83 -4.04
N PHE A 97 0.46 -15.26 -3.35
CA PHE A 97 0.96 -13.92 -3.62
C PHE A 97 2.04 -13.98 -4.71
N GLU A 98 1.80 -13.31 -5.81
CA GLU A 98 2.76 -13.14 -6.90
C GLU A 98 3.55 -11.84 -6.66
N THR A 99 4.87 -11.97 -6.49
CA THR A 99 5.81 -10.87 -6.22
C THR A 99 7.01 -10.90 -7.19
N LEU A 100 6.78 -11.39 -8.40
CA LEU A 100 7.77 -11.44 -9.48
C LEU A 100 8.10 -10.03 -10.02
N PRO A 101 9.19 -9.88 -10.78
CA PRO A 101 9.52 -8.62 -11.41
C PRO A 101 8.38 -8.04 -12.26
N GLU A 102 8.28 -6.70 -12.30
CA GLU A 102 7.20 -5.95 -12.94
C GLU A 102 7.29 -6.00 -14.48
N LYS A 103 7.05 -7.19 -15.02
CA LYS A 103 7.08 -7.51 -16.47
C LYS A 103 5.80 -8.26 -16.85
N PRO A 104 4.91 -7.68 -17.69
CA PRO A 104 3.64 -8.30 -18.06
C PRO A 104 3.76 -9.75 -18.52
N ALA A 105 4.67 -10.01 -19.47
CA ALA A 105 4.87 -11.36 -20.02
C ALA A 105 5.27 -12.39 -18.96
N LEU A 106 6.10 -11.99 -17.97
CA LEU A 106 6.51 -12.88 -16.90
C LEU A 106 5.33 -13.23 -15.97
N LYS A 107 4.49 -12.24 -15.68
CA LYS A 107 3.31 -12.43 -14.84
C LYS A 107 2.21 -13.23 -15.55
N GLN A 108 2.06 -13.06 -16.86
CA GLN A 108 1.16 -13.90 -17.66
C GLN A 108 1.63 -15.36 -17.67
N ALA A 109 2.89 -15.60 -18.00
CA ALA A 109 3.47 -16.96 -17.99
C ALA A 109 3.35 -17.61 -16.58
N PHE A 110 3.49 -16.83 -15.52
CA PHE A 110 3.24 -17.30 -14.16
C PHE A 110 1.82 -17.82 -13.99
N VAL A 111 0.80 -17.05 -14.38
CA VAL A 111 -0.61 -17.48 -14.24
C VAL A 111 -0.88 -18.74 -15.05
N GLU A 112 -0.48 -18.78 -16.33
CA GLU A 112 -0.64 -19.95 -17.20
C GLU A 112 -0.03 -21.21 -16.60
N GLN A 113 1.14 -21.08 -16.00
CA GLN A 113 1.88 -22.21 -15.45
C GLN A 113 1.28 -22.76 -14.15
N ILE A 114 0.80 -21.88 -13.25
CA ILE A 114 0.35 -22.32 -11.92
C ILE A 114 -1.13 -22.68 -11.87
N GLU A 115 -1.94 -22.06 -12.71
CA GLU A 115 -3.40 -22.18 -12.63
C GLU A 115 -3.92 -23.61 -12.72
N PRO A 116 -3.38 -24.50 -13.57
CA PRO A 116 -3.84 -25.88 -13.66
C PRO A 116 -3.59 -26.73 -12.40
N SER A 117 -2.60 -26.37 -11.59
CA SER A 117 -2.21 -27.10 -10.38
C SER A 117 -2.87 -26.59 -9.10
N LEU A 118 -3.56 -25.45 -9.18
CA LEU A 118 -4.20 -24.82 -8.02
C LEU A 118 -5.63 -25.31 -7.82
N ASP A 119 -6.02 -25.47 -6.54
CA ASP A 119 -7.44 -25.63 -6.20
C ASP A 119 -8.27 -24.48 -6.83
N ARG A 120 -9.46 -24.82 -7.32
CA ARG A 120 -10.34 -23.84 -8.00
C ARG A 120 -10.71 -22.65 -7.10
N LYS A 121 -10.70 -22.85 -5.80
CA LYS A 121 -10.96 -21.80 -4.78
C LYS A 121 -9.71 -21.07 -4.31
N ALA A 122 -8.51 -21.44 -4.76
CA ALA A 122 -7.30 -20.72 -4.42
C ALA A 122 -7.30 -19.34 -5.09
N ILE A 123 -6.97 -18.30 -4.33
CA ILE A 123 -6.87 -16.93 -4.86
C ILE A 123 -5.46 -16.70 -5.41
N ILE A 124 -5.37 -16.12 -6.59
CA ILE A 124 -4.13 -15.58 -7.16
C ILE A 124 -4.13 -14.07 -6.92
N ALA A 125 -3.20 -13.60 -6.10
CA ALA A 125 -3.09 -12.19 -5.71
C ALA A 125 -1.76 -11.61 -6.18
N SER A 126 -1.76 -10.77 -7.21
CA SER A 126 -0.54 -10.10 -7.64
C SER A 126 -0.23 -8.89 -6.75
N ALA A 127 1.03 -8.74 -6.35
CA ALA A 127 1.53 -7.57 -5.64
C ALA A 127 2.05 -6.48 -6.59
N THR A 128 1.59 -6.46 -7.84
CA THR A 128 1.95 -5.43 -8.82
C THR A 128 1.55 -4.04 -8.35
N SER A 129 2.35 -3.03 -8.70
CA SER A 129 2.06 -1.62 -8.43
C SER A 129 1.36 -0.92 -9.59
N THR A 130 1.50 -1.44 -10.82
CA THR A 130 1.15 -0.69 -12.04
C THR A 130 0.46 -1.52 -13.11
N ILE A 131 0.63 -2.85 -13.11
CA ILE A 131 0.05 -3.72 -14.14
C ILE A 131 -1.42 -3.99 -13.82
N ASP A 132 -2.28 -3.73 -14.80
CA ASP A 132 -3.73 -3.95 -14.68
C ASP A 132 -4.10 -5.45 -14.60
N LEU A 133 -5.24 -5.73 -13.99
CA LEU A 133 -5.77 -7.10 -13.89
C LEU A 133 -6.14 -7.70 -15.24
N ALA A 134 -6.47 -6.88 -16.22
CA ALA A 134 -6.77 -7.34 -17.58
C ALA A 134 -5.60 -8.12 -18.16
N THR A 135 -4.36 -7.74 -17.82
CA THR A 135 -3.13 -8.45 -18.22
C THR A 135 -3.13 -9.91 -17.74
N PHE A 136 -3.54 -10.16 -16.50
CA PHE A 136 -3.61 -11.51 -15.93
C PHE A 136 -4.84 -12.27 -16.44
N CYS A 137 -5.97 -11.59 -16.56
CA CYS A 137 -7.23 -12.18 -17.00
C CYS A 137 -7.24 -12.62 -18.46
N LYS A 138 -6.33 -12.10 -19.30
CA LYS A 138 -6.21 -12.49 -20.72
C LYS A 138 -5.77 -13.94 -20.89
N VAL A 139 -4.93 -14.44 -20.01
CA VAL A 139 -4.32 -15.77 -20.11
C VAL A 139 -4.94 -16.78 -19.12
N SER A 140 -5.75 -16.32 -18.19
CA SER A 140 -6.38 -17.16 -17.19
C SER A 140 -7.64 -17.85 -17.72
N THR A 141 -7.80 -19.12 -17.37
CA THR A 141 -9.03 -19.90 -17.55
C THR A 141 -10.03 -19.68 -16.40
N ALA A 142 -9.59 -19.05 -15.32
CA ALA A 142 -10.34 -18.80 -14.10
C ALA A 142 -10.12 -17.38 -13.54
N PRO A 143 -10.43 -16.33 -14.33
CA PRO A 143 -10.15 -14.94 -13.96
C PRO A 143 -10.97 -14.45 -12.76
N ASP A 144 -12.03 -15.16 -12.39
CA ASP A 144 -12.91 -14.85 -11.26
C ASP A 144 -12.23 -14.94 -9.89
N ARG A 145 -11.07 -15.60 -9.78
CA ARG A 145 -10.27 -15.76 -8.57
C ARG A 145 -8.99 -14.91 -8.53
N ILE A 146 -8.79 -14.07 -9.54
CA ILE A 146 -7.61 -13.20 -9.62
C ILE A 146 -7.93 -11.82 -9.06
N VAL A 147 -7.05 -11.34 -8.19
CA VAL A 147 -7.08 -9.98 -7.62
C VAL A 147 -5.67 -9.38 -7.66
N THR A 148 -5.54 -8.07 -7.58
CA THR A 148 -4.29 -7.51 -7.07
C THR A 148 -4.41 -7.27 -5.57
N ALA A 149 -3.30 -7.46 -4.88
CA ALA A 149 -3.13 -7.04 -3.50
C ALA A 149 -1.84 -6.22 -3.46
N HIS A 150 -1.98 -4.91 -3.67
CA HIS A 150 -0.85 -4.00 -3.71
C HIS A 150 -0.45 -3.61 -2.29
N TRP A 151 0.70 -4.11 -1.87
CA TRP A 151 1.30 -3.82 -0.58
C TRP A 151 2.25 -2.64 -0.70
N LEU A 152 2.28 -1.80 0.31
CA LEU A 152 3.22 -0.69 0.39
C LEU A 152 4.46 -1.10 1.18
N ASN A 153 5.64 -0.72 0.70
CA ASN A 153 6.91 -1.04 1.37
C ASN A 153 7.22 -0.04 2.51
N PRO A 154 7.65 -0.49 3.71
CA PRO A 154 7.84 -1.89 4.15
C PRO A 154 6.50 -2.59 4.46
N ALA A 155 6.24 -3.73 3.80
CA ALA A 155 4.95 -4.40 3.86
C ALA A 155 4.57 -4.90 5.27
N PHE A 156 5.54 -5.15 6.14
CA PHE A 156 5.32 -5.58 7.52
C PHE A 156 5.03 -4.41 8.48
N ILE A 157 5.29 -3.16 8.08
CA ILE A 157 4.98 -1.96 8.87
C ILE A 157 3.73 -1.27 8.35
N ILE A 158 3.67 -1.00 7.03
CA ILE A 158 2.56 -0.23 6.46
C ILE A 158 1.25 -1.05 6.54
N PRO A 159 0.18 -0.50 7.13
CA PRO A 159 -1.06 -1.23 7.31
C PRO A 159 -1.87 -1.39 6.03
N LEU A 160 -1.80 -0.45 5.10
CA LEU A 160 -2.64 -0.40 3.91
C LEU A 160 -2.29 -1.51 2.90
N VAL A 161 -3.34 -2.17 2.36
CA VAL A 161 -3.26 -2.99 1.16
C VAL A 161 -4.39 -2.59 0.21
N GLU A 162 -4.06 -2.17 -1.01
CA GLU A 162 -5.03 -1.86 -2.05
C GLU A 162 -5.41 -3.15 -2.79
N VAL A 163 -6.68 -3.56 -2.68
CA VAL A 163 -7.21 -4.73 -3.38
C VAL A 163 -7.92 -4.26 -4.63
N SER A 164 -7.30 -4.44 -5.81
CA SER A 164 -7.93 -4.13 -7.08
C SER A 164 -8.72 -5.34 -7.58
N VAL A 165 -9.87 -5.05 -8.18
CA VAL A 165 -10.79 -6.03 -8.75
C VAL A 165 -11.23 -5.57 -10.13
N SER A 166 -11.34 -6.53 -11.04
CA SER A 166 -11.91 -6.33 -12.38
C SER A 166 -13.40 -6.75 -12.40
N GLU A 167 -14.07 -6.50 -13.51
CA GLU A 167 -15.44 -6.99 -13.73
C GLU A 167 -15.54 -8.53 -13.75
N LYS A 168 -14.42 -9.21 -14.04
CA LYS A 168 -14.32 -10.67 -14.02
C LYS A 168 -14.10 -11.24 -12.63
N THR A 169 -13.64 -10.44 -11.68
CA THR A 169 -13.35 -10.89 -10.30
C THR A 169 -14.66 -11.21 -9.57
N ALA A 170 -14.82 -12.44 -9.11
CA ALA A 170 -16.00 -12.83 -8.36
C ALA A 170 -16.07 -12.16 -6.98
N PRO A 171 -17.26 -11.80 -6.49
CA PRO A 171 -17.44 -11.20 -5.16
C PRO A 171 -16.79 -12.03 -4.04
N TRP A 172 -16.88 -13.36 -4.10
CA TRP A 172 -16.30 -14.24 -3.09
C TRP A 172 -14.78 -14.10 -2.97
N ALA A 173 -14.06 -13.91 -4.10
CA ALA A 173 -12.60 -13.78 -4.10
C ALA A 173 -12.18 -12.46 -3.47
N LYS A 174 -12.83 -11.35 -3.83
CA LYS A 174 -12.66 -10.03 -3.23
C LYS A 174 -12.90 -10.07 -1.72
N ASP A 175 -14.06 -10.58 -1.31
CA ASP A 175 -14.47 -10.55 0.10
C ASP A 175 -13.61 -11.48 0.96
N ARG A 176 -13.15 -12.61 0.42
CA ARG A 176 -12.23 -13.51 1.08
C ARG A 176 -10.85 -12.89 1.24
N MET A 177 -10.32 -12.23 0.20
CA MET A 177 -9.05 -11.52 0.29
C MET A 177 -9.12 -10.39 1.33
N LYS A 178 -10.17 -9.58 1.32
CA LYS A 178 -10.36 -8.52 2.32
C LYS A 178 -10.41 -9.05 3.75
N ARG A 179 -11.19 -10.11 4.00
CA ARG A 179 -11.24 -10.74 5.33
C ARG A 179 -9.88 -11.24 5.77
N PHE A 180 -9.19 -11.96 4.90
CA PHE A 180 -7.83 -12.44 5.19
C PHE A 180 -6.91 -11.31 5.60
N LEU A 181 -6.89 -10.20 4.84
CA LEU A 181 -6.05 -9.05 5.13
C LEU A 181 -6.40 -8.39 6.48
N ILE A 182 -7.69 -8.27 6.81
CA ILE A 182 -8.14 -7.76 8.11
C ILE A 182 -7.68 -8.69 9.24
N GLU A 183 -7.84 -9.99 9.08
CA GLU A 183 -7.47 -11.00 10.08
C GLU A 183 -5.97 -11.03 10.39
N ILE A 184 -5.13 -10.63 9.43
CA ILE A 184 -3.67 -10.48 9.65
C ILE A 184 -3.27 -9.04 10.08
N GLY A 185 -4.23 -8.19 10.46
CA GLY A 185 -3.97 -6.85 10.97
C GLY A 185 -3.72 -5.79 9.89
N LYS A 186 -4.09 -6.04 8.62
CA LYS A 186 -4.00 -5.05 7.55
C LYS A 186 -5.31 -4.28 7.37
N THR A 187 -5.21 -3.13 6.74
CA THR A 187 -6.34 -2.25 6.37
C THR A 187 -6.55 -2.34 4.85
N PRO A 188 -7.38 -3.28 4.36
CA PRO A 188 -7.64 -3.39 2.94
C PRO A 188 -8.66 -2.36 2.48
N ILE A 189 -8.37 -1.71 1.36
CA ILE A 189 -9.35 -0.94 0.59
C ILE A 189 -9.61 -1.63 -0.74
N THR A 190 -10.81 -1.44 -1.30
CA THR A 190 -11.14 -1.97 -2.63
C THR A 190 -11.09 -0.84 -3.65
N VAL A 191 -10.40 -1.09 -4.76
CA VAL A 191 -10.30 -0.16 -5.87
C VAL A 191 -10.74 -0.85 -7.17
N LYS A 192 -11.28 -0.10 -8.12
CA LYS A 192 -11.44 -0.59 -9.49
C LYS A 192 -10.07 -0.75 -10.13
N ASP A 193 -9.96 -1.72 -11.03
CA ASP A 193 -8.74 -1.92 -11.81
C ASP A 193 -8.40 -0.65 -12.60
N SER A 194 -7.25 -0.07 -12.28
CA SER A 194 -6.75 1.15 -12.90
C SER A 194 -5.24 1.24 -12.67
N PRO A 195 -4.45 1.62 -13.68
CA PRO A 195 -3.01 1.78 -13.52
C PRO A 195 -2.65 2.70 -12.35
N GLY A 196 -1.79 2.21 -11.45
CA GLY A 196 -1.30 2.97 -10.31
C GLY A 196 -2.29 3.17 -9.15
N PHE A 197 -3.47 2.53 -9.17
CA PHE A 197 -4.46 2.52 -8.08
C PHE A 197 -4.68 3.92 -7.45
N ILE A 198 -4.69 4.05 -6.13
CA ILE A 198 -4.83 5.34 -5.43
C ILE A 198 -3.46 5.88 -5.01
N VAL A 199 -2.73 5.10 -4.19
CA VAL A 199 -1.51 5.60 -3.54
C VAL A 199 -0.41 5.91 -4.54
N PRO A 200 -0.02 5.03 -5.47
CA PRO A 200 1.02 5.36 -6.45
C PRO A 200 0.67 6.57 -7.32
N ARG A 201 -0.60 6.74 -7.72
CA ARG A 201 -1.03 7.91 -8.53
C ARG A 201 -0.84 9.23 -7.79
N ILE A 202 -1.27 9.28 -6.52
CA ILE A 202 -1.12 10.48 -5.68
C ILE A 202 0.35 10.74 -5.38
N GLN A 203 1.11 9.69 -5.04
CA GLN A 203 2.53 9.80 -4.74
C GLN A 203 3.33 10.33 -5.92
N VAL A 204 3.13 9.79 -7.13
CA VAL A 204 3.84 10.24 -8.32
C VAL A 204 3.56 11.70 -8.63
N ALA A 205 2.30 12.15 -8.50
CA ALA A 205 1.94 13.55 -8.70
C ALA A 205 2.66 14.47 -7.69
N ALA A 206 2.62 14.11 -6.40
CA ALA A 206 3.26 14.90 -5.34
C ALA A 206 4.79 14.89 -5.44
N MET A 207 5.40 13.74 -5.75
CA MET A 207 6.86 13.61 -5.88
C MET A 207 7.38 14.41 -7.09
N ASN A 208 6.70 14.35 -8.23
CA ASN A 208 7.08 15.13 -9.41
C ASN A 208 6.97 16.63 -9.15
N GLU A 209 5.96 17.05 -8.40
CA GLU A 209 5.81 18.46 -8.03
C GLU A 209 6.93 18.92 -7.08
N ALA A 210 7.31 18.09 -6.10
CA ALA A 210 8.43 18.37 -5.21
C ALA A 210 9.76 18.52 -5.98
N VAL A 211 10.00 17.62 -6.96
CA VAL A 211 11.20 17.72 -7.83
C VAL A 211 11.15 19.00 -8.70
N ARG A 212 9.99 19.36 -9.24
CA ARG A 212 9.84 20.58 -10.02
C ARG A 212 10.18 21.84 -9.19
N ILE A 213 9.65 21.93 -7.96
CA ILE A 213 9.96 23.04 -7.04
C ILE A 213 11.47 23.13 -6.77
N LEU A 214 12.15 21.97 -6.65
CA LEU A 214 13.61 21.92 -6.48
C LEU A 214 14.35 22.39 -7.74
N GLU A 215 13.95 21.93 -8.93
CA GLU A 215 14.56 22.29 -10.22
C GLU A 215 14.35 23.78 -10.57
N GLU A 216 13.22 24.35 -10.18
CA GLU A 216 12.92 25.79 -10.31
C GLU A 216 13.70 26.65 -9.30
N GLY A 217 14.43 26.05 -8.37
CA GLY A 217 15.21 26.76 -7.35
C GLY A 217 14.37 27.51 -6.31
N ILE A 218 13.09 27.13 -6.14
CA ILE A 218 12.18 27.76 -5.18
C ILE A 218 12.59 27.46 -3.74
N ALA A 219 13.05 26.21 -3.48
CA ALA A 219 13.48 25.79 -2.17
C ALA A 219 14.56 24.69 -2.27
N THR A 220 15.28 24.48 -1.15
CA THR A 220 16.22 23.34 -1.03
C THR A 220 15.46 22.03 -0.83
N ALA A 221 16.12 20.88 -1.07
CA ALA A 221 15.54 19.58 -0.79
C ALA A 221 15.15 19.42 0.70
N GLU A 222 15.99 19.94 1.60
CA GLU A 222 15.75 19.94 3.04
C GLU A 222 14.52 20.76 3.43
N ASP A 223 14.32 21.93 2.81
CA ASP A 223 13.15 22.80 3.06
C ASP A 223 11.88 22.16 2.53
N ILE A 224 11.93 21.57 1.32
CA ILE A 224 10.80 20.83 0.74
C ILE A 224 10.38 19.69 1.65
N ASP A 225 11.32 18.85 2.09
CA ASP A 225 11.05 17.74 3.02
C ASP A 225 10.50 18.24 4.36
N THR A 226 11.01 19.34 4.88
CA THR A 226 10.52 19.94 6.11
C THR A 226 9.09 20.45 5.93
N ALA A 227 8.79 21.15 4.84
CA ALA A 227 7.45 21.63 4.51
C ALA A 227 6.44 20.47 4.38
N ILE A 228 6.85 19.38 3.75
CA ILE A 228 5.99 18.20 3.65
C ILE A 228 5.79 17.55 5.02
N LYS A 229 6.85 17.28 5.79
CA LYS A 229 6.73 16.59 7.10
C LYS A 229 5.98 17.41 8.14
N ALA A 230 6.27 18.71 8.24
CA ALA A 230 5.67 19.59 9.26
C ALA A 230 4.34 20.21 8.82
N GLY A 231 4.03 20.21 7.54
CA GLY A 231 2.84 20.85 6.97
C GLY A 231 1.86 19.85 6.38
N PHE A 232 2.04 19.52 5.11
CA PHE A 232 1.09 18.71 4.36
C PHE A 232 0.98 17.28 4.90
N GLY A 233 2.10 16.58 5.05
CA GLY A 233 2.15 15.20 5.56
C GLY A 233 1.67 15.09 7.01
N PHE A 234 1.97 16.07 7.86
CA PHE A 234 1.47 16.14 9.23
C PHE A 234 -0.07 16.08 9.27
N ARG A 235 -0.73 16.82 8.37
CA ARG A 235 -2.20 16.81 8.27
C ARG A 235 -2.72 15.46 7.80
N LEU A 236 -2.05 14.83 6.84
CA LEU A 236 -2.46 13.56 6.24
C LEU A 236 -2.31 12.36 7.19
N ALA A 237 -1.56 12.49 8.27
CA ALA A 237 -1.53 11.48 9.33
C ALA A 237 -2.85 11.41 10.13
N VAL A 238 -3.68 12.44 10.07
CA VAL A 238 -4.95 12.55 10.80
C VAL A 238 -6.14 12.61 9.85
N LEU A 239 -5.98 13.22 8.69
CA LEU A 239 -7.04 13.46 7.69
C LEU A 239 -6.73 12.76 6.38
N GLY A 240 -7.75 12.20 5.72
CA GLY A 240 -7.65 11.85 4.31
C GLY A 240 -7.63 13.12 3.42
N LEU A 241 -7.09 13.01 2.18
CA LEU A 241 -7.05 14.15 1.25
C LEU A 241 -8.43 14.74 0.95
N ILE A 242 -9.42 13.90 0.72
CA ILE A 242 -10.79 14.35 0.41
C ILE A 242 -11.43 14.99 1.66
N GLU A 243 -11.22 14.41 2.84
CA GLU A 243 -11.66 15.02 4.09
C GLU A 243 -10.97 16.38 4.33
N PHE A 244 -9.69 16.48 3.99
CA PHE A 244 -8.95 17.74 4.12
C PHE A 244 -9.50 18.85 3.21
N ILE A 245 -9.96 18.50 1.99
CA ILE A 245 -10.65 19.46 1.10
C ILE A 245 -11.92 19.99 1.76
N ASP A 246 -12.75 19.12 2.30
CA ASP A 246 -14.02 19.51 2.93
C ASP A 246 -13.78 20.34 4.20
N LEU A 247 -12.87 19.93 5.07
CA LEU A 247 -12.56 20.64 6.32
C LEU A 247 -11.89 21.98 6.11
N GLY A 248 -11.03 22.11 5.10
CA GLY A 248 -10.39 23.35 4.70
C GLY A 248 -11.32 24.32 4.00
N GLY A 249 -12.38 23.80 3.42
CA GLY A 249 -13.32 24.51 2.55
C GLY A 249 -12.99 24.32 1.07
N LEU A 250 -13.95 23.76 0.35
CA LEU A 250 -13.81 23.46 -1.08
C LEU A 250 -13.60 24.74 -1.92
N ASP A 251 -14.14 25.88 -1.47
CA ASP A 251 -13.91 27.21 -2.05
C ASP A 251 -12.42 27.58 -2.05
N ILE A 252 -11.67 27.23 -1.01
CA ILE A 252 -10.22 27.48 -0.95
C ILE A 252 -9.50 26.72 -2.05
N LEU A 253 -9.80 25.42 -2.21
CA LEU A 253 -9.21 24.61 -3.28
C LEU A 253 -9.62 25.13 -4.67
N TYR A 254 -10.88 25.52 -4.84
CA TYR A 254 -11.38 26.08 -6.09
C TYR A 254 -10.59 27.33 -6.52
N HIS A 255 -10.45 28.30 -5.63
CA HIS A 255 -9.73 29.54 -5.92
C HIS A 255 -8.23 29.32 -6.11
N ALA A 256 -7.61 28.50 -5.26
CA ALA A 256 -6.20 28.14 -5.39
C ALA A 256 -5.90 27.44 -6.72
N SER A 257 -6.74 26.48 -7.13
CA SER A 257 -6.58 25.77 -8.40
C SER A 257 -6.70 26.71 -9.60
N HIS A 258 -7.68 27.58 -9.61
CA HIS A 258 -7.82 28.60 -10.68
C HIS A 258 -6.61 29.52 -10.74
N TYR A 259 -6.15 30.04 -9.60
CA TYR A 259 -5.02 30.94 -9.55
C TYR A 259 -3.73 30.28 -10.06
N LEU A 260 -3.42 29.09 -9.60
CA LEU A 260 -2.23 28.35 -10.02
C LEU A 260 -2.31 27.96 -11.51
N PHE A 261 -3.49 27.52 -11.97
CA PHE A 261 -3.69 27.22 -13.39
C PHE A 261 -3.48 28.45 -14.28
N GLU A 262 -4.00 29.62 -13.86
CA GLU A 262 -3.80 30.86 -14.59
C GLU A 262 -2.33 31.29 -14.64
N LYS A 263 -1.58 31.05 -13.56
CA LYS A 263 -0.16 31.42 -13.48
C LYS A 263 0.75 30.48 -14.25
N PHE A 264 0.57 29.15 -14.07
CA PHE A 264 1.48 28.17 -14.62
C PHE A 264 1.02 27.59 -15.97
N LYS A 265 -0.27 27.70 -16.31
CA LYS A 265 -0.89 27.13 -17.52
C LYS A 265 -0.65 25.60 -17.65
N GLN A 266 -0.57 24.92 -16.53
CA GLN A 266 -0.34 23.47 -16.46
C GLN A 266 -1.61 22.76 -15.99
N ASP A 267 -2.04 21.74 -16.74
CA ASP A 267 -3.32 21.05 -16.52
C ASP A 267 -3.45 20.37 -15.14
N GLN A 268 -2.34 20.07 -14.49
CA GLN A 268 -2.34 19.50 -13.13
C GLN A 268 -2.96 20.43 -12.07
N TYR A 269 -2.94 21.74 -12.28
CA TYR A 269 -3.56 22.72 -11.38
C TYR A 269 -5.00 23.05 -11.75
N LYS A 270 -5.48 22.59 -12.91
CA LYS A 270 -6.84 22.86 -13.35
C LYS A 270 -7.86 22.27 -12.37
N PRO A 271 -8.84 23.05 -11.90
CA PRO A 271 -9.84 22.51 -11.00
C PRO A 271 -10.66 21.41 -11.67
N MET A 272 -10.84 20.29 -10.97
CA MET A 272 -11.64 19.18 -11.48
C MET A 272 -13.11 19.58 -11.62
N PRO A 273 -13.84 18.98 -12.59
CA PRO A 273 -15.26 19.31 -12.82
C PRO A 273 -16.13 19.19 -11.56
N SER A 274 -15.88 18.22 -10.70
CA SER A 274 -16.61 18.04 -9.45
C SER A 274 -16.40 19.16 -8.45
N ILE A 275 -15.20 19.79 -8.43
CA ILE A 275 -14.92 20.96 -7.61
C ILE A 275 -15.76 22.16 -8.08
N ILE A 276 -15.81 22.38 -9.41
CA ILE A 276 -16.59 23.45 -10.02
C ILE A 276 -18.09 23.27 -9.74
N GLU A 277 -18.59 22.04 -9.90
CA GLU A 277 -19.99 21.71 -9.67
C GLU A 277 -20.40 21.95 -8.20
N LYS A 278 -19.60 21.45 -7.25
CA LYS A 278 -19.85 21.62 -5.83
C LYS A 278 -19.81 23.10 -5.42
N MET A 279 -18.85 23.86 -5.95
CA MET A 279 -18.80 25.30 -5.75
C MET A 279 -20.09 26.00 -6.20
N LYS A 280 -20.60 25.66 -7.39
CA LYS A 280 -21.88 26.20 -7.90
C LYS A 280 -23.09 25.83 -7.03
N LYS A 281 -23.09 24.64 -6.41
CA LYS A 281 -24.15 24.16 -5.52
C LYS A 281 -24.03 24.69 -4.09
N GLY A 282 -22.95 25.36 -3.73
CA GLY A 282 -22.67 25.80 -2.36
C GLY A 282 -22.33 24.65 -1.42
N GLU A 283 -21.91 23.49 -1.94
CA GLU A 283 -21.49 22.30 -1.17
C GLU A 283 -20.00 22.46 -0.77
N LEU A 284 -19.73 23.27 0.26
CA LEU A 284 -18.38 23.73 0.62
C LEU A 284 -17.74 22.96 1.79
N GLY A 285 -18.37 21.89 2.24
CA GLY A 285 -17.93 21.08 3.37
C GLY A 285 -18.80 21.27 4.63
N PRO A 286 -18.26 21.04 5.84
CA PRO A 286 -19.04 21.05 7.08
C PRO A 286 -19.79 22.36 7.37
N ARG A 287 -19.26 23.51 6.91
CA ARG A 287 -19.91 24.82 7.07
C ARG A 287 -21.29 24.92 6.39
N THR A 288 -21.47 24.15 5.32
CA THR A 288 -22.71 24.12 4.54
C THR A 288 -23.47 22.81 4.68
N GLY A 289 -23.00 21.91 5.57
CA GLY A 289 -23.58 20.60 5.82
C GLY A 289 -23.26 19.55 4.76
N ARG A 290 -22.59 19.93 3.68
CA ARG A 290 -22.24 19.01 2.60
C ARG A 290 -20.99 19.47 1.85
N GLY A 291 -20.18 18.49 1.46
CA GLY A 291 -19.01 18.61 0.60
C GLY A 291 -18.87 17.37 -0.28
N TYR A 292 -17.70 16.76 -0.31
CA TYR A 292 -17.53 15.39 -0.81
C TYR A 292 -18.20 14.37 0.10
N PHE A 293 -18.20 14.66 1.41
CA PHE A 293 -18.95 13.90 2.40
C PHE A 293 -20.24 14.61 2.80
N ASP A 294 -21.15 13.84 3.40
CA ASP A 294 -22.39 14.36 4.00
C ASP A 294 -22.13 14.66 5.49
N TYR A 295 -22.34 15.91 5.88
CA TYR A 295 -22.19 16.40 7.25
C TYR A 295 -23.55 16.76 7.88
N SER A 296 -24.66 16.40 7.24
CA SER A 296 -26.00 16.63 7.81
C SER A 296 -26.15 15.86 9.12
N GLY A 297 -26.54 16.56 10.17
CA GLY A 297 -26.65 15.99 11.51
C GLY A 297 -25.34 15.76 12.27
N VAL A 298 -24.21 16.15 11.71
CA VAL A 298 -22.91 16.10 12.39
C VAL A 298 -22.72 17.34 13.26
N ASP A 299 -22.40 17.16 14.54
CA ASP A 299 -21.92 18.27 15.38
C ASP A 299 -20.52 18.69 14.91
N ALA A 300 -20.47 19.74 14.11
CA ALA A 300 -19.24 20.27 13.55
C ALA A 300 -18.24 20.67 14.65
N ALA A 301 -18.69 21.23 15.77
CA ALA A 301 -17.82 21.64 16.88
C ALA A 301 -17.14 20.42 17.53
N SER A 302 -17.89 19.34 17.74
CA SER A 302 -17.34 18.09 18.28
C SER A 302 -16.38 17.42 17.30
N MET A 303 -16.72 17.42 16.01
CA MET A 303 -15.86 16.89 14.94
C MET A 303 -14.52 17.63 14.90
N PHE A 304 -14.52 18.97 14.87
CA PHE A 304 -13.28 19.76 14.88
C PHE A 304 -12.47 19.56 16.15
N ARG A 305 -13.11 19.50 17.32
CA ARG A 305 -12.44 19.18 18.60
C ARG A 305 -11.68 17.86 18.54
N ASN A 306 -12.32 16.82 18.00
CA ASN A 306 -11.70 15.50 17.88
C ASN A 306 -10.49 15.54 16.92
N ARG A 307 -10.57 16.26 15.81
CA ARG A 307 -9.45 16.43 14.87
C ARG A 307 -8.30 17.22 15.52
N TYR A 308 -8.59 18.30 16.21
CA TYR A 308 -7.56 19.08 16.93
C TYR A 308 -6.89 18.24 18.02
N ARG A 309 -7.64 17.40 18.76
CA ARG A 309 -7.06 16.47 19.72
C ARG A 309 -6.08 15.52 19.05
N ALA A 310 -6.46 14.87 17.95
CA ALA A 310 -5.58 13.97 17.20
C ALA A 310 -4.32 14.68 16.68
N PHE A 311 -4.45 15.93 16.19
CA PHE A 311 -3.27 16.73 15.80
C PHE A 311 -2.35 17.04 16.99
N LEU A 312 -2.90 17.36 18.16
CA LEU A 312 -2.11 17.62 19.35
C LEU A 312 -1.42 16.36 19.89
N GLU A 313 -2.08 15.22 19.84
CA GLU A 313 -1.48 13.92 20.17
C GLU A 313 -0.30 13.59 19.25
N LEU A 314 -0.49 13.74 17.94
CA LEU A 314 0.58 13.56 16.97
C LEU A 314 1.74 14.56 17.17
N LEU A 315 1.42 15.84 17.42
CA LEU A 315 2.43 16.87 17.68
C LEU A 315 3.25 16.54 18.93
N ASN A 316 2.59 16.09 19.99
CA ASN A 316 3.26 15.66 21.22
C ASN A 316 4.15 14.44 20.98
N LEU A 317 3.68 13.45 20.19
CA LEU A 317 4.51 12.31 19.80
C LEU A 317 5.79 12.77 19.08
N VAL A 318 5.68 13.67 18.10
CA VAL A 318 6.85 14.18 17.36
C VAL A 318 7.79 14.97 18.27
N ARG A 319 7.26 15.82 19.17
CA ARG A 319 8.08 16.64 20.08
C ARG A 319 8.86 15.82 21.10
N HIS A 320 8.32 14.70 21.55
CA HIS A 320 8.95 13.86 22.58
C HIS A 320 9.66 12.63 22.03
N SER A 321 9.58 12.39 20.73
CA SER A 321 10.27 11.27 20.08
C SER A 321 11.75 11.59 19.84
N GLN A 322 12.61 10.61 20.14
CA GLN A 322 14.02 10.68 19.78
C GLN A 322 14.28 10.40 18.29
N THR A 323 13.32 9.79 17.60
CA THR A 323 13.46 9.33 16.22
C THR A 323 12.64 10.13 15.22
N LEU A 324 11.51 10.72 15.66
CA LEU A 324 10.68 11.56 14.81
C LEU A 324 11.11 13.02 14.93
N SER A 325 11.36 13.65 13.80
CA SER A 325 11.68 15.08 13.73
C SER A 325 11.15 15.68 12.43
N PHE A 326 10.65 16.89 12.51
CA PHE A 326 10.33 17.67 11.31
C PHE A 326 11.60 18.17 10.62
N GLN A 327 12.67 18.41 11.40
CA GLN A 327 13.98 18.81 10.91
C GLN A 327 14.89 17.58 10.79
N GLY A 328 15.66 17.50 9.73
CA GLY A 328 16.64 16.45 9.53
C GLY A 328 16.47 15.75 8.19
N GLY A 329 17.23 16.21 7.23
CA GLY A 329 17.57 15.47 6.03
C GLY A 329 18.63 14.40 6.34
N ILE A 330 18.91 13.54 5.38
CA ILE A 330 20.08 12.66 5.39
C ILE A 330 21.30 13.56 5.54
N ARG A 331 22.02 13.49 6.68
CA ARG A 331 23.28 14.25 6.84
C ARG A 331 24.18 13.93 5.65
N LYS A 332 24.56 14.95 4.89
CA LYS A 332 25.64 14.80 3.92
C LYS A 332 26.85 14.26 4.70
N ARG A 333 27.41 13.14 4.28
CA ARG A 333 28.74 12.76 4.75
C ARG A 333 29.65 13.91 4.33
N ASP A 334 30.20 14.59 5.31
CA ASP A 334 31.30 15.53 5.06
C ASP A 334 32.37 14.76 4.27
N LYS A 335 32.76 15.37 3.14
CA LYS A 335 33.77 14.81 2.23
C LYS A 335 35.13 14.93 2.87
#